data_b5410db75569c2afcf7d6b3c52a696e9
#
_entry.id   b5410db75569c2afcf7d6b3c52a696e9
#
_cell.length_a   1.000
_cell.length_b   1.000
_cell.length_c   1.000
_cell.angle_alpha   90.00
_cell.angle_beta   90.00
_cell.angle_gamma   90.00
#
_symmetry.space_group_name_H-M   'P 1'
#
loop_
_entity.id
_entity.type
_entity.pdbx_description
1 polymer ?
#
loop_
_entity_poly.entity_id
_entity_poly.type
_entity_poly.pdbx_seq_one_letter_code
_entity_poly.pdbx_strand_id
1 'polypeptide(L)'
;MSKRSNLISKDVKYVNKDFGEFRQSLIDFSRNYFPDTYNDFNEASPGMMFIELASYVGDVLSFYTDIQLRESLLSTVQEKINLYNIANSLGFKPSLITGASADLDIYQVVPATGTGPNNKPDFKYALSIDSSLVASSGENITFRTIESVDFRYSSSLDPTEISVYSIDNTGEVENYLFRKKVKAVSGTILSRQFSFASPKPYDKITLPETNVLEILSVTDSDGNKWYEVPYLAQDTIPIPVQNLPHNDQNLSQYRDSAPYLLTYLQTERRFVTRLRLDDRTEIQFGGGVSSEVDEEIVPNPFNVGSGLNYFERVVDLSISPENFLYTKTYGSAPSNTTLTVQYAIGGGIPDNVSANSITTISSINVLTPLGALDSTLYNASVGSLVINNPEPARGGISDKPIETLREEAINHFASQNRAVTKDDYMVR
;
A
#
# COMPACT_ATOMS: atom_id res chain seq x y z
N MET A 1 72.35 -31.61 -25.38
CA MET A 1 71.91 -31.20 -24.09
C MET A 1 70.63 -30.35 -24.24
N SER A 2 69.51 -30.97 -23.95
CA SER A 2 68.20 -30.34 -24.09
C SER A 2 67.96 -29.37 -22.92
N LYS A 3 67.78 -28.06 -23.20
CA LYS A 3 67.30 -27.11 -22.22
C LYS A 3 65.83 -27.44 -21.93
N ARG A 4 65.57 -28.05 -20.77
CA ARG A 4 64.22 -28.05 -20.18
C ARG A 4 63.82 -26.60 -19.91
N SER A 5 62.90 -26.08 -20.71
CA SER A 5 62.20 -24.88 -20.36
C SER A 5 61.34 -25.18 -19.12
N ASN A 6 61.72 -24.64 -17.99
CA ASN A 6 60.85 -24.58 -16.83
C ASN A 6 59.63 -23.73 -17.23
N LEU A 7 58.54 -24.41 -17.59
CA LEU A 7 57.23 -23.79 -17.61
C LEU A 7 56.89 -23.40 -16.17
N ILE A 8 57.26 -22.19 -15.76
CA ILE A 8 56.76 -21.61 -14.55
C ILE A 8 55.26 -21.48 -14.77
N SER A 9 54.51 -22.23 -14.01
CA SER A 9 53.05 -22.07 -13.94
C SER A 9 52.74 -20.62 -13.58
N LYS A 10 52.22 -19.89 -14.55
CA LYS A 10 51.81 -18.48 -14.35
C LYS A 10 50.43 -18.46 -13.70
N ASP A 11 50.36 -18.94 -12.47
CA ASP A 11 49.12 -18.85 -11.68
C ASP A 11 48.90 -17.40 -11.21
N VAL A 12 47.94 -16.74 -11.83
CA VAL A 12 47.44 -15.44 -11.39
C VAL A 12 46.28 -15.73 -10.44
N LYS A 13 46.41 -15.27 -9.22
CA LYS A 13 45.33 -15.37 -8.21
C LYS A 13 44.30 -14.27 -8.48
N TYR A 14 43.10 -14.65 -8.92
CA TYR A 14 42.03 -13.70 -9.26
C TYR A 14 41.09 -13.35 -8.08
N VAL A 15 41.30 -13.95 -6.94
CA VAL A 15 40.45 -13.75 -5.74
C VAL A 15 41.20 -12.96 -4.69
N ASN A 16 41.45 -11.69 -4.99
CA ASN A 16 42.02 -10.74 -4.03
C ASN A 16 40.91 -9.79 -3.54
N LYS A 17 40.91 -9.43 -2.27
CA LYS A 17 39.86 -8.63 -1.65
C LYS A 17 40.35 -7.36 -0.95
N ASP A 18 41.57 -7.33 -0.47
CA ASP A 18 42.12 -6.20 0.27
C ASP A 18 43.38 -5.65 -0.37
N PHE A 19 43.76 -4.44 0.03
CA PHE A 19 44.95 -3.73 -0.46
C PHE A 19 46.21 -4.60 -0.38
N GLY A 20 46.42 -5.30 0.73
CA GLY A 20 47.62 -6.13 0.92
C GLY A 20 47.70 -7.30 -0.06
N GLU A 21 46.58 -7.98 -0.31
CA GLU A 21 46.51 -9.07 -1.29
C GLU A 21 46.69 -8.55 -2.73
N PHE A 22 46.07 -7.43 -3.10
CA PHE A 22 46.28 -6.81 -4.39
C PHE A 22 47.73 -6.39 -4.60
N ARG A 23 48.31 -5.74 -3.61
CA ARG A 23 49.73 -5.32 -3.64
C ARG A 23 50.65 -6.51 -3.85
N GLN A 24 50.49 -7.58 -3.07
CA GLN A 24 51.31 -8.78 -3.20
C GLN A 24 51.11 -9.45 -4.56
N SER A 25 49.89 -9.57 -5.02
CA SER A 25 49.56 -10.14 -6.33
C SER A 25 50.18 -9.36 -7.49
N LEU A 26 50.19 -8.03 -7.43
CA LEU A 26 50.80 -7.16 -8.44
C LEU A 26 52.34 -7.26 -8.42
N ILE A 27 52.96 -7.38 -7.25
CA ILE A 27 54.39 -7.64 -7.10
C ILE A 27 54.76 -8.97 -7.71
N ASP A 28 54.01 -10.04 -7.39
CA ASP A 28 54.25 -11.37 -7.91
C ASP A 28 54.00 -11.43 -9.43
N PHE A 29 52.99 -10.73 -9.94
CA PHE A 29 52.74 -10.54 -11.36
C PHE A 29 53.91 -9.85 -12.03
N SER A 30 54.41 -8.73 -11.48
CA SER A 30 55.56 -8.01 -12.07
C SER A 30 56.81 -8.87 -12.08
N ARG A 31 57.09 -9.64 -11.05
CA ARG A 31 58.25 -10.55 -11.00
C ARG A 31 58.14 -11.68 -12.01
N ASN A 32 56.95 -12.20 -12.25
CA ASN A 32 56.75 -13.33 -13.16
C ASN A 32 56.68 -12.92 -14.63
N TYR A 33 56.11 -11.75 -14.92
CA TYR A 33 55.87 -11.33 -16.31
C TYR A 33 56.92 -10.35 -16.83
N PHE A 34 57.56 -9.56 -15.93
CA PHE A 34 58.51 -8.53 -16.27
C PHE A 34 59.86 -8.61 -15.54
N PRO A 35 60.43 -9.86 -15.43
CA PRO A 35 61.61 -10.08 -14.59
C PRO A 35 62.86 -9.27 -15.02
N ASP A 36 62.98 -9.02 -16.33
CA ASP A 36 64.13 -8.30 -16.90
C ASP A 36 63.88 -6.79 -17.04
N THR A 37 62.63 -6.36 -16.88
CA THR A 37 62.23 -4.94 -17.13
C THR A 37 62.05 -4.19 -15.85
N TYR A 38 61.56 -4.83 -14.78
CA TYR A 38 61.28 -4.19 -13.50
C TYR A 38 61.64 -5.11 -12.32
N ASN A 39 62.65 -4.69 -11.56
CA ASN A 39 63.18 -5.43 -10.42
C ASN A 39 63.29 -4.56 -9.14
N ASP A 40 62.87 -3.30 -9.19
CA ASP A 40 62.95 -2.40 -8.06
C ASP A 40 61.65 -2.34 -7.28
N PHE A 41 61.54 -3.17 -6.24
CA PHE A 41 60.39 -3.26 -5.35
C PHE A 41 60.62 -2.47 -4.04
N ASN A 42 61.49 -1.45 -4.07
CA ASN A 42 61.69 -0.57 -2.93
C ASN A 42 60.46 0.35 -2.79
N GLU A 43 59.98 0.54 -1.57
CA GLU A 43 58.82 1.40 -1.27
C GLU A 43 59.02 2.86 -1.73
N ALA A 44 60.28 3.33 -1.85
CA ALA A 44 60.60 4.66 -2.36
C ALA A 44 60.66 4.76 -3.88
N SER A 45 60.49 3.64 -4.61
CA SER A 45 60.57 3.65 -6.08
C SER A 45 59.29 4.13 -6.75
N PRO A 46 59.38 4.89 -7.85
CA PRO A 46 58.18 5.32 -8.60
C PRO A 46 57.33 4.13 -9.10
N GLY A 47 57.94 3.01 -9.47
CA GLY A 47 57.22 1.83 -9.93
C GLY A 47 56.41 1.19 -8.81
N MET A 48 56.98 1.16 -7.59
CA MET A 48 56.25 0.67 -6.42
C MET A 48 55.04 1.56 -6.07
N MET A 49 55.20 2.89 -6.22
CA MET A 49 54.10 3.83 -6.06
C MET A 49 52.94 3.54 -7.03
N PHE A 50 53.20 3.16 -8.29
CA PHE A 50 52.15 2.74 -9.22
C PHE A 50 51.50 1.41 -8.84
N ILE A 51 52.28 0.45 -8.33
CA ILE A 51 51.74 -0.82 -7.83
C ILE A 51 50.80 -0.57 -6.64
N GLU A 52 51.18 0.30 -5.73
CA GLU A 52 50.36 0.65 -4.55
C GLU A 52 49.12 1.46 -4.95
N LEU A 53 49.21 2.38 -5.90
CA LEU A 53 48.06 3.09 -6.44
C LEU A 53 47.07 2.13 -7.12
N ALA A 54 47.59 1.21 -7.93
CA ALA A 54 46.75 0.18 -8.57
C ALA A 54 46.09 -0.76 -7.55
N SER A 55 46.84 -1.11 -6.49
CA SER A 55 46.31 -1.94 -5.36
C SER A 55 45.22 -1.20 -4.60
N TYR A 56 45.37 0.09 -4.34
CA TYR A 56 44.36 0.93 -3.72
C TYR A 56 43.07 1.01 -4.59
N VAL A 57 43.22 1.21 -5.88
CA VAL A 57 42.07 1.23 -6.79
C VAL A 57 41.38 -0.15 -6.79
N GLY A 58 42.15 -1.24 -6.80
CA GLY A 58 41.63 -2.61 -6.72
C GLY A 58 40.83 -2.86 -5.44
N ASP A 59 41.35 -2.42 -4.30
CA ASP A 59 40.69 -2.53 -3.00
C ASP A 59 39.37 -1.74 -2.97
N VAL A 60 39.38 -0.50 -3.41
CA VAL A 60 38.19 0.35 -3.51
C VAL A 60 37.13 -0.29 -4.43
N LEU A 61 37.51 -0.80 -5.59
CA LEU A 61 36.59 -1.46 -6.51
C LEU A 61 36.02 -2.76 -5.91
N SER A 62 36.84 -3.55 -5.21
CA SER A 62 36.40 -4.75 -4.52
C SER A 62 35.38 -4.41 -3.44
N PHE A 63 35.64 -3.37 -2.65
CA PHE A 63 34.72 -2.89 -1.61
C PHE A 63 33.37 -2.45 -2.21
N TYR A 64 33.38 -1.66 -3.28
CA TYR A 64 32.12 -1.27 -3.95
C TYR A 64 31.36 -2.46 -4.54
N THR A 65 32.07 -3.43 -5.09
CA THR A 65 31.45 -4.65 -5.63
C THR A 65 30.79 -5.48 -4.53
N ASP A 66 31.48 -5.64 -3.40
CA ASP A 66 30.92 -6.35 -2.23
C ASP A 66 29.70 -5.65 -1.66
N ILE A 67 29.72 -4.30 -1.57
CA ILE A 67 28.54 -3.53 -1.16
C ILE A 67 27.39 -3.73 -2.13
N GLN A 68 27.62 -3.60 -3.44
CA GLN A 68 26.55 -3.77 -4.43
C GLN A 68 25.96 -5.18 -4.37
N LEU A 69 26.80 -6.19 -4.18
CA LEU A 69 26.33 -7.56 -4.01
C LEU A 69 25.47 -7.73 -2.75
N ARG A 70 25.91 -7.17 -1.63
CA ARG A 70 25.13 -7.18 -0.38
C ARG A 70 23.80 -6.48 -0.52
N GLU A 71 23.79 -5.31 -1.16
CA GLU A 71 22.58 -4.52 -1.40
C GLU A 71 21.62 -5.17 -2.39
N SER A 72 22.04 -6.16 -3.17
CA SER A 72 21.19 -6.91 -4.09
C SER A 72 20.47 -8.11 -3.48
N LEU A 73 20.84 -8.52 -2.26
CA LEU A 73 20.30 -9.69 -1.58
C LEU A 73 19.41 -9.30 -0.39
N LEU A 74 18.19 -9.83 -0.33
CA LEU A 74 17.23 -9.56 0.74
C LEU A 74 17.80 -9.81 2.14
N SER A 75 18.64 -10.84 2.29
CA SER A 75 19.25 -11.23 3.59
C SER A 75 20.31 -10.26 4.11
N THR A 76 20.94 -9.48 3.23
CA THR A 76 22.12 -8.66 3.59
C THR A 76 21.97 -7.18 3.28
N VAL A 77 20.91 -6.78 2.57
CA VAL A 77 20.62 -5.37 2.23
C VAL A 77 20.54 -4.51 3.49
N GLN A 78 21.17 -3.34 3.47
CA GLN A 78 21.20 -2.41 4.60
C GLN A 78 20.47 -1.09 4.29
N GLU A 79 20.35 -0.73 3.02
CA GLU A 79 19.59 0.45 2.62
C GLU A 79 18.10 0.15 2.52
N LYS A 80 17.26 0.89 3.25
CA LYS A 80 15.80 0.68 3.31
C LYS A 80 15.14 0.70 1.93
N ILE A 81 15.57 1.62 1.06
CA ILE A 81 14.99 1.75 -0.28
C ILE A 81 15.29 0.53 -1.15
N ASN A 82 16.50 -0.05 -1.03
CA ASN A 82 16.87 -1.25 -1.76
C ASN A 82 16.05 -2.45 -1.23
N LEU A 83 15.90 -2.56 0.08
CA LEU A 83 15.01 -3.55 0.70
C LEU A 83 13.58 -3.42 0.20
N TYR A 84 13.05 -2.19 0.17
CA TYR A 84 11.71 -1.91 -0.35
C TYR A 84 11.56 -2.37 -1.82
N ASN A 85 12.53 -2.05 -2.67
CA ASN A 85 12.49 -2.43 -4.07
C ASN A 85 12.57 -3.96 -4.26
N ILE A 86 13.42 -4.65 -3.47
CA ILE A 86 13.50 -6.11 -3.49
C ILE A 86 12.18 -6.72 -3.01
N ALA A 87 11.63 -6.24 -1.89
CA ALA A 87 10.36 -6.71 -1.35
C ALA A 87 9.20 -6.51 -2.35
N ASN A 88 9.14 -5.35 -3.01
CA ASN A 88 8.16 -5.06 -4.04
C ASN A 88 8.31 -5.98 -5.27
N SER A 89 9.53 -6.32 -5.66
CA SER A 89 9.77 -7.30 -6.74
C SER A 89 9.31 -8.72 -6.38
N LEU A 90 9.24 -9.04 -5.09
CA LEU A 90 8.70 -10.30 -4.55
C LEU A 90 7.18 -10.24 -4.33
N GLY A 91 6.53 -9.12 -4.66
CA GLY A 91 5.09 -8.92 -4.50
C GLY A 91 4.66 -8.38 -3.13
N PHE A 92 5.60 -8.01 -2.27
CA PHE A 92 5.33 -7.40 -0.96
C PHE A 92 5.59 -5.90 -0.99
N LYS A 93 4.59 -5.11 -0.58
CA LYS A 93 4.69 -3.66 -0.45
C LYS A 93 4.79 -3.30 1.03
N PRO A 94 6.00 -3.15 1.58
CA PRO A 94 6.16 -2.82 3.00
C PRO A 94 5.67 -1.41 3.30
N SER A 95 5.04 -1.24 4.46
CA SER A 95 4.67 0.07 5.01
C SER A 95 5.80 0.56 5.90
N LEU A 96 6.42 1.69 5.56
CA LEU A 96 7.50 2.30 6.34
C LEU A 96 6.96 2.98 7.60
N ILE A 97 5.77 3.55 7.49
CA ILE A 97 5.08 4.29 8.54
C ILE A 97 3.71 3.66 8.73
N THR A 98 3.26 3.56 9.96
CA THR A 98 1.92 3.08 10.29
C THR A 98 1.16 4.13 11.10
N GLY A 99 -0.12 4.29 10.77
CA GLY A 99 -1.05 5.07 11.58
C GLY A 99 -1.40 4.32 12.87
N ALA A 100 -1.72 5.06 13.92
CA ALA A 100 -2.24 4.49 15.15
C ALA A 100 -3.68 4.03 14.94
N SER A 101 -4.06 2.93 15.57
CA SER A 101 -5.45 2.45 15.63
C SER A 101 -6.05 2.71 17.01
N ALA A 102 -7.32 3.12 17.02
CA ALA A 102 -8.10 3.33 18.24
C ALA A 102 -9.48 2.70 18.09
N ASP A 103 -9.98 2.15 19.19
CA ASP A 103 -11.39 1.79 19.31
C ASP A 103 -12.16 3.01 19.79
N LEU A 104 -13.14 3.48 19.03
CA LEU A 104 -13.99 4.61 19.36
C LEU A 104 -15.36 4.12 19.82
N ASP A 105 -15.81 4.60 20.94
CA ASP A 105 -17.20 4.48 21.36
C ASP A 105 -17.97 5.68 20.82
N ILE A 106 -19.00 5.42 20.02
CA ILE A 106 -19.89 6.44 19.47
C ILE A 106 -21.22 6.33 20.21
N TYR A 107 -21.68 7.47 20.71
CA TYR A 107 -22.91 7.60 21.44
C TYR A 107 -23.92 8.41 20.65
N GLN A 108 -25.19 7.98 20.71
CA GLN A 108 -26.32 8.68 20.11
C GLN A 108 -27.49 8.67 21.09
N VAL A 109 -28.18 9.79 21.23
CA VAL A 109 -29.44 9.86 21.96
C VAL A 109 -30.59 9.68 20.98
N VAL A 110 -31.49 8.75 21.30
CA VAL A 110 -32.65 8.37 20.48
C VAL A 110 -33.91 8.58 21.29
N PRO A 111 -34.95 9.30 20.76
CA PRO A 111 -36.19 9.50 21.47
C PRO A 111 -36.94 8.20 21.73
N ALA A 112 -37.70 8.19 22.81
CA ALA A 112 -38.60 7.08 23.12
C ALA A 112 -39.88 7.13 22.30
N THR A 113 -40.51 6.00 22.08
CA THR A 113 -41.85 5.86 21.50
C THR A 113 -42.68 4.89 22.33
N GLY A 114 -43.96 5.16 22.47
CA GLY A 114 -44.86 4.39 23.35
C GLY A 114 -44.93 4.97 24.75
N THR A 115 -45.73 4.36 25.59
CA THR A 115 -45.96 4.76 27.00
C THR A 115 -46.01 3.53 27.90
N GLY A 116 -45.66 3.70 29.18
CA GLY A 116 -45.67 2.64 30.18
C GLY A 116 -44.84 1.42 29.79
N PRO A 117 -45.37 0.20 29.89
CA PRO A 117 -44.62 -1.04 29.56
C PRO A 117 -44.20 -1.17 28.07
N ASN A 118 -44.84 -0.38 27.21
CA ASN A 118 -44.59 -0.38 25.76
C ASN A 118 -43.55 0.73 25.34
N ASN A 119 -42.98 1.42 26.30
CA ASN A 119 -41.95 2.43 26.04
C ASN A 119 -40.68 1.76 25.53
N LYS A 120 -40.25 2.14 24.34
CA LYS A 120 -39.06 1.62 23.65
C LYS A 120 -38.40 2.70 22.82
N PRO A 121 -37.12 2.52 22.43
CA PRO A 121 -36.44 3.45 21.51
C PRO A 121 -37.16 3.53 20.16
N ASP A 122 -37.28 4.74 19.60
CA ASP A 122 -37.76 4.91 18.23
C ASP A 122 -36.60 4.76 17.23
N PHE A 123 -36.42 3.53 16.74
CA PHE A 123 -35.35 3.18 15.79
C PHE A 123 -35.41 3.94 14.46
N LYS A 124 -36.47 4.71 14.18
CA LYS A 124 -36.52 5.58 13.00
C LYS A 124 -35.51 6.72 13.09
N TYR A 125 -35.18 7.15 14.31
CA TYR A 125 -34.18 8.18 14.58
C TYR A 125 -32.79 7.60 14.88
N ALA A 126 -32.63 6.29 14.89
CA ALA A 126 -31.33 5.66 14.97
C ALA A 126 -30.57 5.89 13.66
N LEU A 127 -29.39 6.46 13.76
CA LEU A 127 -28.61 6.92 12.61
C LEU A 127 -27.77 5.79 11.99
N SER A 128 -27.58 5.89 10.70
CA SER A 128 -26.54 5.18 9.97
C SER A 128 -25.51 6.18 9.47
N ILE A 129 -24.25 5.95 9.80
CA ILE A 129 -23.12 6.83 9.54
C ILE A 129 -22.17 6.12 8.60
N ASP A 130 -21.71 6.82 7.58
CA ASP A 130 -20.74 6.28 6.63
C ASP A 130 -19.35 6.04 7.27
N SER A 131 -18.54 5.21 6.65
CA SER A 131 -17.15 4.94 7.05
C SER A 131 -16.21 6.15 6.94
N SER A 132 -16.72 7.31 6.51
CA SER A 132 -15.98 8.57 6.38
C SER A 132 -16.03 9.48 7.62
N LEU A 133 -16.46 8.98 8.79
CA LEU A 133 -16.44 9.77 10.02
C LEU A 133 -15.00 10.09 10.39
N VAL A 134 -14.71 11.37 10.56
CA VAL A 134 -13.43 11.89 11.02
C VAL A 134 -13.58 12.50 12.40
N ALA A 135 -12.78 11.97 13.32
CA ALA A 135 -12.67 12.45 14.69
C ALA A 135 -11.32 13.11 14.93
N SER A 136 -11.21 14.02 15.87
CA SER A 136 -9.94 14.63 16.24
C SER A 136 -9.70 14.59 17.74
N SER A 137 -8.42 14.48 18.09
CA SER A 137 -7.95 14.65 19.45
C SER A 137 -7.75 16.14 19.78
N GLY A 138 -7.58 16.45 21.06
CA GLY A 138 -7.22 17.81 21.51
C GLY A 138 -5.90 18.33 20.95
N GLU A 139 -5.06 17.47 20.41
CA GLU A 139 -3.77 17.79 19.76
C GLU A 139 -3.87 17.90 18.22
N ASN A 140 -5.07 18.01 17.67
CA ASN A 140 -5.36 18.05 16.23
C ASN A 140 -4.94 16.82 15.45
N ILE A 141 -4.73 15.67 16.10
CA ILE A 141 -4.51 14.42 15.42
C ILE A 141 -5.86 13.85 15.01
N THR A 142 -6.01 13.54 13.72
CA THR A 142 -7.26 13.08 13.14
C THR A 142 -7.30 11.57 13.05
N PHE A 143 -8.45 10.99 13.34
CA PHE A 143 -8.75 9.57 13.24
C PHE A 143 -9.96 9.37 12.34
N ARG A 144 -9.87 8.39 11.45
CA ARG A 144 -10.93 8.05 10.50
C ARG A 144 -11.47 6.66 10.82
N THR A 145 -12.79 6.50 10.84
CA THR A 145 -13.40 5.18 10.97
C THR A 145 -13.14 4.34 9.72
N ILE A 146 -12.92 3.04 9.92
CA ILE A 146 -12.70 2.08 8.83
C ILE A 146 -14.04 1.55 8.30
N GLU A 147 -15.03 1.45 9.20
CA GLU A 147 -16.32 0.83 8.92
C GLU A 147 -17.46 1.84 9.12
N SER A 148 -18.59 1.59 8.46
CA SER A 148 -19.82 2.33 8.69
C SER A 148 -20.45 1.93 10.01
N VAL A 149 -21.11 2.88 10.67
CA VAL A 149 -21.78 2.66 11.96
C VAL A 149 -23.28 2.75 11.77
N ASP A 150 -24.00 1.68 12.06
CA ASP A 150 -25.45 1.67 11.96
C ASP A 150 -26.10 1.27 13.29
N PHE A 151 -26.70 2.24 13.97
CA PHE A 151 -27.35 2.06 15.26
C PHE A 151 -28.66 1.29 15.19
N ARG A 152 -29.23 1.12 13.99
CA ARG A 152 -30.50 0.38 13.79
C ARG A 152 -30.32 -1.12 13.92
N TYR A 153 -29.08 -1.61 13.80
CA TYR A 153 -28.77 -3.02 13.83
C TYR A 153 -27.83 -3.36 14.97
N SER A 154 -28.08 -4.49 15.59
CA SER A 154 -27.24 -5.05 16.62
C SER A 154 -27.02 -6.52 16.34
N SER A 155 -25.80 -6.99 16.42
CA SER A 155 -25.41 -8.38 16.26
C SER A 155 -24.43 -8.79 17.33
N SER A 156 -24.11 -10.07 17.41
CA SER A 156 -23.13 -10.59 18.37
C SER A 156 -21.71 -10.07 18.13
N LEU A 157 -21.37 -9.75 16.87
CA LEU A 157 -20.07 -9.21 16.48
C LEU A 157 -20.01 -7.68 16.48
N ASP A 158 -21.17 -7.02 16.37
CA ASP A 158 -21.30 -5.58 16.33
C ASP A 158 -22.50 -5.14 17.19
N PRO A 159 -22.39 -5.27 18.52
CA PRO A 159 -23.49 -5.00 19.43
C PRO A 159 -23.77 -3.51 19.53
N THR A 160 -25.06 -3.13 19.51
CA THR A 160 -25.54 -1.82 19.92
C THR A 160 -26.02 -1.92 21.35
N GLU A 161 -25.34 -1.27 22.28
CA GLU A 161 -25.74 -1.19 23.68
C GLU A 161 -26.79 -0.10 23.83
N ILE A 162 -27.88 -0.40 24.53
CA ILE A 162 -29.00 0.51 24.76
C ILE A 162 -29.19 0.70 26.26
N SER A 163 -29.17 1.94 26.71
CA SER A 163 -29.43 2.33 28.09
C SER A 163 -30.42 3.50 28.17
N VAL A 164 -31.02 3.72 29.33
CA VAL A 164 -31.89 4.87 29.55
C VAL A 164 -31.04 6.13 29.72
N TYR A 165 -31.32 7.18 28.96
CA TYR A 165 -30.61 8.47 29.04
C TYR A 165 -31.35 9.49 29.92
N SER A 166 -32.64 9.70 29.65
CA SER A 166 -33.45 10.63 30.42
C SER A 166 -34.84 10.09 30.72
N ILE A 167 -35.39 10.49 31.81
CA ILE A 167 -36.73 10.17 32.29
C ILE A 167 -37.50 11.46 32.44
N ASP A 168 -38.76 11.51 32.03
CA ASP A 168 -39.63 12.66 32.16
C ASP A 168 -40.13 12.87 33.61
N ASN A 169 -40.89 13.93 33.85
CA ASN A 169 -41.43 14.25 35.16
C ASN A 169 -42.51 13.23 35.63
N THR A 170 -42.98 12.37 34.73
CA THR A 170 -44.00 11.35 35.06
C THR A 170 -43.34 10.00 35.39
N GLY A 171 -42.01 9.88 35.27
CA GLY A 171 -41.25 8.65 35.51
C GLY A 171 -41.14 7.75 34.27
N GLU A 172 -41.58 8.24 33.11
CA GLU A 172 -41.42 7.49 31.85
C GLU A 172 -40.11 7.85 31.17
N VAL A 173 -39.53 6.91 30.45
CA VAL A 173 -38.29 7.13 29.69
C VAL A 173 -38.58 8.04 28.50
N GLU A 174 -37.91 9.18 28.45
CA GLU A 174 -38.02 10.16 27.38
C GLU A 174 -37.01 9.87 26.25
N ASN A 175 -35.78 9.52 26.62
CA ASN A 175 -34.71 9.26 25.67
C ASN A 175 -33.85 8.04 26.06
N TYR A 176 -33.37 7.33 25.08
CA TYR A 176 -32.43 6.24 25.22
C TYR A 176 -31.05 6.63 24.70
N LEU A 177 -30.02 6.15 25.35
CA LEU A 177 -28.61 6.27 24.88
C LEU A 177 -28.19 4.99 24.17
N PHE A 178 -27.81 5.13 22.94
CA PHE A 178 -27.21 4.08 22.14
C PHE A 178 -25.70 4.25 22.17
N ARG A 179 -24.97 3.15 22.32
CA ARG A 179 -23.52 3.10 22.25
C ARG A 179 -23.11 2.02 21.25
N LYS A 180 -22.15 2.36 20.41
CA LYS A 180 -21.56 1.43 19.46
C LYS A 180 -20.06 1.65 19.37
N LYS A 181 -19.31 0.54 19.28
CA LYS A 181 -17.85 0.57 19.14
C LYS A 181 -17.46 0.47 17.67
N VAL A 182 -16.50 1.25 17.23
CA VAL A 182 -15.96 1.21 15.86
C VAL A 182 -14.45 1.40 15.89
N LYS A 183 -13.75 0.74 14.96
CA LYS A 183 -12.31 0.96 14.78
C LYS A 183 -12.04 2.18 13.94
N ALA A 184 -11.03 2.95 14.36
CA ALA A 184 -10.54 4.10 13.64
C ALA A 184 -9.02 4.05 13.50
N VAL A 185 -8.51 4.65 12.43
CA VAL A 185 -7.07 4.74 12.13
C VAL A 185 -6.70 6.21 12.01
N SER A 186 -5.53 6.57 12.53
CA SER A 186 -5.02 7.93 12.45
C SER A 186 -4.60 8.28 11.02
N GLY A 187 -4.70 9.55 10.67
CA GLY A 187 -4.24 10.12 9.42
C GLY A 187 -5.09 11.30 8.97
N THR A 188 -4.42 12.30 8.42
CA THR A 188 -5.08 13.47 7.83
C THR A 188 -5.38 13.20 6.36
N ILE A 189 -6.62 13.40 5.94
CA ILE A 189 -7.03 13.22 4.56
C ILE A 189 -6.68 14.47 3.77
N LEU A 190 -5.93 14.29 2.69
CA LEU A 190 -5.63 15.32 1.71
C LEU A 190 -6.24 14.97 0.35
N SER A 191 -6.55 16.01 -0.42
CA SER A 191 -7.01 15.90 -1.80
C SER A 191 -6.12 16.73 -2.71
N ARG A 192 -5.66 16.12 -3.82
CA ARG A 192 -4.85 16.77 -4.85
C ARG A 192 -5.40 16.47 -6.23
N GLN A 193 -5.25 17.44 -7.11
CA GLN A 193 -5.70 17.31 -8.51
C GLN A 193 -4.50 17.29 -9.44
N PHE A 194 -4.55 16.37 -10.41
CA PHE A 194 -3.53 16.20 -11.45
C PHE A 194 -4.22 16.18 -12.82
N SER A 195 -3.82 17.08 -13.69
CA SER A 195 -4.41 17.21 -15.02
C SER A 195 -3.56 16.47 -16.06
N PHE A 196 -4.25 15.69 -16.88
CA PHE A 196 -3.66 14.93 -17.97
C PHE A 196 -4.22 15.45 -19.30
N ALA A 197 -3.32 15.69 -20.26
CA ALA A 197 -3.67 16.06 -21.61
C ALA A 197 -3.79 14.80 -22.51
N SER A 198 -2.92 14.67 -23.52
CA SER A 198 -2.86 13.46 -24.35
C SER A 198 -2.38 12.26 -23.50
N PRO A 199 -2.93 11.07 -23.77
CA PRO A 199 -2.55 9.87 -23.02
C PRO A 199 -1.09 9.51 -23.27
N LYS A 200 -0.40 9.12 -22.20
CA LYS A 200 0.97 8.61 -22.24
C LYS A 200 1.01 7.23 -21.62
N PRO A 201 1.59 6.23 -22.30
CA PRO A 201 1.77 4.91 -21.73
C PRO A 201 2.58 4.98 -20.44
N TYR A 202 2.08 4.31 -19.40
CA TYR A 202 2.74 4.20 -18.10
C TYR A 202 3.07 5.56 -17.45
N ASP A 203 2.20 6.55 -17.67
CA ASP A 203 2.36 7.88 -17.09
C ASP A 203 2.39 7.81 -15.56
N LYS A 204 3.12 8.74 -14.95
CA LYS A 204 3.41 8.74 -13.54
C LYS A 204 3.15 10.10 -12.93
N ILE A 205 2.56 10.09 -11.76
CA ILE A 205 2.45 11.27 -10.90
C ILE A 205 3.11 11.01 -9.56
N THR A 206 3.68 12.03 -8.97
CA THR A 206 4.31 11.95 -7.65
C THR A 206 3.50 12.81 -6.69
N LEU A 207 3.10 12.25 -5.57
CA LEU A 207 2.45 13.00 -4.50
C LEU A 207 3.49 13.94 -3.86
N PRO A 208 3.13 15.21 -3.62
CA PRO A 208 4.09 16.19 -3.08
C PRO A 208 4.47 15.91 -1.62
N GLU A 209 3.58 15.26 -0.88
CA GLU A 209 3.79 14.95 0.54
C GLU A 209 4.56 13.63 0.71
N THR A 210 5.33 13.58 1.78
CA THR A 210 5.92 12.36 2.34
C THR A 210 4.96 11.72 3.36
N ASN A 211 5.27 10.54 3.85
CA ASN A 211 4.46 9.86 4.88
C ASN A 211 3.01 9.56 4.44
N VAL A 212 2.85 9.19 3.18
CA VAL A 212 1.56 8.72 2.67
C VAL A 212 1.27 7.34 3.25
N LEU A 213 0.18 7.23 4.02
CA LEU A 213 -0.24 5.97 4.64
C LEU A 213 -0.97 5.08 3.63
N GLU A 214 -1.94 5.65 2.94
CA GLU A 214 -2.75 4.93 1.95
C GLU A 214 -3.40 5.90 0.96
N ILE A 215 -3.76 5.40 -0.21
CA ILE A 215 -4.58 6.12 -1.17
C ILE A 215 -6.03 5.69 -0.98
N LEU A 216 -6.90 6.65 -0.64
CA LEU A 216 -8.30 6.40 -0.33
C LEU A 216 -9.16 6.28 -1.57
N SER A 217 -8.97 7.20 -2.50
CA SER A 217 -9.71 7.21 -3.77
C SER A 217 -8.98 7.99 -4.83
N VAL A 218 -9.12 7.54 -6.06
CA VAL A 218 -8.71 8.26 -7.25
C VAL A 218 -9.91 8.31 -8.19
N THR A 219 -10.37 9.53 -8.52
CA THR A 219 -11.54 9.75 -9.37
C THR A 219 -11.19 10.70 -10.50
N ASP A 220 -11.70 10.42 -11.70
CA ASP A 220 -11.53 11.31 -12.83
C ASP A 220 -12.63 12.39 -12.90
N SER A 221 -12.50 13.34 -13.83
CA SER A 221 -13.47 14.43 -14.03
C SER A 221 -14.86 13.95 -14.43
N ASP A 222 -14.99 12.72 -14.94
CA ASP A 222 -16.24 12.09 -15.33
C ASP A 222 -16.90 11.30 -14.20
N GLY A 223 -16.24 11.27 -13.02
CA GLY A 223 -16.72 10.57 -11.84
C GLY A 223 -16.35 9.07 -11.81
N ASN A 224 -15.56 8.58 -12.75
CA ASN A 224 -15.11 7.19 -12.72
C ASN A 224 -14.00 6.99 -11.69
N LYS A 225 -14.06 5.85 -11.02
CA LYS A 225 -13.05 5.48 -10.03
C LYS A 225 -11.89 4.71 -10.66
N TRP A 226 -10.69 5.02 -10.19
CA TRP A 226 -9.46 4.29 -10.49
C TRP A 226 -9.06 3.49 -9.27
N TYR A 227 -8.56 2.27 -9.50
CA TYR A 227 -8.32 1.31 -8.41
C TYR A 227 -6.85 0.96 -8.29
N GLU A 228 -6.37 0.92 -7.06
CA GLU A 228 -5.02 0.42 -6.76
C GLU A 228 -4.99 -1.10 -6.91
N VAL A 229 -3.96 -1.59 -7.59
CA VAL A 229 -3.72 -3.02 -7.79
C VAL A 229 -2.27 -3.36 -7.43
N PRO A 230 -1.99 -4.59 -6.99
CA PRO A 230 -0.62 -5.03 -6.73
C PRO A 230 0.27 -4.96 -7.98
N TYR A 231 -0.30 -5.26 -9.16
CA TYR A 231 0.38 -5.20 -10.45
C TYR A 231 -0.62 -4.86 -11.57
N LEU A 232 -0.18 -4.09 -12.56
CA LEU A 232 -1.07 -3.53 -13.59
C LEU A 232 -1.79 -4.59 -14.46
N ALA A 233 -1.28 -5.81 -14.55
CA ALA A 233 -1.94 -6.88 -15.29
C ALA A 233 -3.16 -7.48 -14.57
N GLN A 234 -3.38 -7.15 -13.29
CA GLN A 234 -4.56 -7.61 -12.55
C GLN A 234 -5.78 -6.80 -12.97
N ASP A 235 -6.70 -7.39 -13.70
CA ASP A 235 -7.90 -6.76 -14.22
C ASP A 235 -9.12 -6.90 -13.28
N THR A 236 -9.10 -7.89 -12.43
CA THR A 236 -10.18 -8.22 -11.51
C THR A 236 -9.80 -7.85 -10.09
N ILE A 237 -10.59 -6.97 -9.48
CA ILE A 237 -10.35 -6.42 -8.15
C ILE A 237 -11.41 -6.92 -7.19
N PRO A 238 -11.04 -7.59 -6.08
CA PRO A 238 -11.98 -7.93 -5.04
C PRO A 238 -12.32 -6.69 -4.21
N ILE A 239 -13.60 -6.35 -4.13
CA ILE A 239 -14.10 -5.25 -3.31
C ILE A 239 -14.90 -5.83 -2.15
N PRO A 240 -14.46 -5.64 -0.89
CA PRO A 240 -15.25 -6.02 0.27
C PRO A 240 -16.40 -5.02 0.47
N VAL A 241 -17.62 -5.50 0.52
CA VAL A 241 -18.82 -4.72 0.81
C VAL A 241 -19.39 -5.20 2.13
N GLN A 242 -19.65 -4.29 3.07
CA GLN A 242 -20.28 -4.68 4.33
C GLN A 242 -21.63 -5.34 4.08
N ASN A 243 -21.89 -6.45 4.79
CA ASN A 243 -23.14 -7.18 4.71
C ASN A 243 -24.21 -6.48 5.56
N LEU A 244 -24.79 -5.42 4.98
CA LEU A 244 -25.84 -4.62 5.61
C LEU A 244 -27.16 -4.81 4.84
N PRO A 245 -28.32 -4.66 5.49
CA PRO A 245 -29.63 -4.83 4.84
C PRO A 245 -29.88 -3.92 3.65
N HIS A 246 -29.23 -2.75 3.58
CA HIS A 246 -29.35 -1.86 2.44
C HIS A 246 -28.51 -2.32 1.23
N ASN A 247 -27.49 -3.16 1.44
CA ASN A 247 -26.67 -3.71 0.37
C ASN A 247 -27.29 -4.98 -0.21
N ASP A 248 -27.68 -5.92 0.67
CA ASP A 248 -28.40 -7.14 0.28
C ASP A 248 -29.32 -7.59 1.42
N GLN A 249 -30.63 -7.51 1.19
CA GLN A 249 -31.64 -7.85 2.17
C GLN A 249 -31.66 -9.35 2.50
N ASN A 250 -31.33 -10.20 1.54
CA ASN A 250 -31.38 -11.66 1.73
C ASN A 250 -30.15 -12.17 2.48
N LEU A 251 -28.97 -11.58 2.23
CA LEU A 251 -27.71 -12.00 2.84
C LEU A 251 -27.46 -11.36 4.20
N SER A 252 -28.14 -10.25 4.51
CA SER A 252 -27.97 -9.52 5.78
C SER A 252 -28.26 -10.35 7.03
N GLN A 253 -29.09 -11.39 6.93
CA GLN A 253 -29.37 -12.33 8.02
C GLN A 253 -28.15 -13.16 8.43
N TYR A 254 -27.12 -13.28 7.54
CA TYR A 254 -25.88 -14.00 7.79
C TYR A 254 -24.73 -13.09 8.21
N ARG A 255 -25.00 -11.85 8.57
CA ARG A 255 -23.98 -10.84 8.92
C ARG A 255 -23.01 -11.33 9.99
N ASP A 256 -23.49 -12.07 10.99
CA ASP A 256 -22.64 -12.58 12.07
C ASP A 256 -21.59 -13.60 11.59
N SER A 257 -21.92 -14.38 10.58
CA SER A 257 -21.00 -15.37 10.00
C SER A 257 -20.24 -14.84 8.78
N ALA A 258 -20.80 -13.84 8.09
CA ALA A 258 -20.22 -13.21 6.90
C ALA A 258 -20.42 -11.69 6.98
N PRO A 259 -19.58 -10.98 7.77
CA PRO A 259 -19.72 -9.54 7.96
C PRO A 259 -19.43 -8.74 6.70
N TYR A 260 -18.65 -9.31 5.77
CA TYR A 260 -18.34 -8.73 4.47
C TYR A 260 -18.70 -9.69 3.34
N LEU A 261 -19.22 -9.13 2.26
CA LEU A 261 -19.45 -9.82 0.99
C LEU A 261 -18.36 -9.40 0.02
N LEU A 262 -17.78 -10.36 -0.68
CA LEU A 262 -16.74 -10.09 -1.66
C LEU A 262 -17.37 -9.95 -3.04
N THR A 263 -17.25 -8.76 -3.64
CA THR A 263 -17.68 -8.48 -5.01
C THR A 263 -16.44 -8.32 -5.90
N TYR A 264 -16.46 -8.93 -7.07
CA TYR A 264 -15.39 -8.82 -8.04
C TYR A 264 -15.74 -7.76 -9.10
N LEU A 265 -14.87 -6.79 -9.25
CA LEU A 265 -14.98 -5.75 -10.28
C LEU A 265 -13.87 -5.93 -11.31
N GLN A 266 -14.25 -6.04 -12.58
CA GLN A 266 -13.30 -5.96 -13.68
C GLN A 266 -13.23 -4.54 -14.18
N THR A 267 -12.03 -3.95 -14.22
CA THR A 267 -11.83 -2.57 -14.65
C THR A 267 -10.49 -2.37 -15.33
N GLU A 268 -10.49 -1.48 -16.33
CA GLU A 268 -9.27 -1.03 -16.99
C GLU A 268 -8.60 0.14 -16.27
N ARG A 269 -9.36 0.85 -15.42
CA ARG A 269 -8.87 2.02 -14.66
C ARG A 269 -8.12 1.57 -13.42
N ARG A 270 -6.84 1.30 -13.60
CA ARG A 270 -5.94 0.72 -12.58
C ARG A 270 -4.67 1.53 -12.46
N PHE A 271 -4.11 1.52 -11.27
CA PHE A 271 -2.79 2.08 -11.00
C PHE A 271 -2.04 1.25 -9.96
N VAL A 272 -0.73 1.41 -9.93
CA VAL A 272 0.15 0.87 -8.89
C VAL A 272 0.86 2.02 -8.19
N THR A 273 1.17 1.85 -6.93
CA THR A 273 1.92 2.82 -6.14
C THR A 273 3.32 2.30 -5.87
N ARG A 274 4.30 3.21 -5.88
CA ARG A 274 5.69 2.92 -5.58
C ARG A 274 6.27 3.98 -4.67
N LEU A 275 7.18 3.58 -3.79
CA LEU A 275 7.96 4.52 -3.00
C LEU A 275 9.19 4.96 -3.81
N ARG A 276 9.46 6.26 -3.84
CA ARG A 276 10.66 6.84 -4.45
C ARG A 276 11.78 6.97 -3.43
N LEU A 277 12.99 7.26 -3.92
CA LEU A 277 14.18 7.52 -3.09
C LEU A 277 14.03 8.73 -2.15
N ASP A 278 13.11 9.63 -2.46
CA ASP A 278 12.82 10.85 -1.69
C ASP A 278 11.62 10.67 -0.72
N ASP A 279 11.28 9.43 -0.36
CA ASP A 279 10.16 9.03 0.51
C ASP A 279 8.78 9.52 0.03
N ARG A 280 8.67 9.88 -1.25
CA ARG A 280 7.41 10.26 -1.88
C ARG A 280 6.77 9.09 -2.57
N THR A 281 5.44 9.07 -2.56
CA THR A 281 4.67 8.06 -3.26
C THR A 281 4.47 8.45 -4.72
N GLU A 282 4.89 7.57 -5.63
CA GLU A 282 4.65 7.66 -7.07
C GLU A 282 3.45 6.77 -7.41
N ILE A 283 2.50 7.29 -8.19
CA ILE A 283 1.39 6.56 -8.76
C ILE A 283 1.68 6.37 -10.24
N GLN A 284 1.70 5.12 -10.70
CA GLN A 284 1.91 4.76 -12.10
C GLN A 284 0.64 4.15 -12.68
N PHE A 285 0.20 4.68 -13.81
CA PHE A 285 -0.98 4.23 -14.55
C PHE A 285 -0.64 3.17 -15.60
N GLY A 286 -1.67 2.65 -16.26
CA GLY A 286 -1.52 1.65 -17.31
C GLY A 286 -0.93 2.18 -18.61
N GLY A 287 -0.75 1.27 -19.57
CA GLY A 287 -0.17 1.56 -20.89
C GLY A 287 -1.18 1.77 -22.02
N GLY A 288 -2.47 1.46 -21.79
CA GLY A 288 -3.50 1.54 -22.82
C GLY A 288 -3.84 2.97 -23.17
N VAL A 289 -3.55 3.37 -24.40
CA VAL A 289 -3.82 4.72 -24.96
C VAL A 289 -4.84 4.69 -26.07
N SER A 290 -5.25 3.50 -26.54
CA SER A 290 -6.21 3.32 -27.61
C SER A 290 -7.64 3.29 -27.09
N SER A 291 -8.55 3.93 -27.81
CA SER A 291 -10.00 3.79 -27.62
C SER A 291 -10.60 2.60 -28.38
N GLU A 292 -9.77 1.91 -29.17
CA GLU A 292 -10.20 0.74 -29.91
C GLU A 292 -10.27 -0.49 -28.99
N VAL A 293 -11.07 -1.47 -29.41
CA VAL A 293 -11.26 -2.72 -28.69
C VAL A 293 -9.91 -3.37 -28.47
N ASP A 294 -9.62 -3.77 -27.22
CA ASP A 294 -8.41 -4.51 -26.87
C ASP A 294 -8.26 -5.69 -27.84
N GLU A 295 -7.18 -5.68 -28.59
CA GLU A 295 -6.71 -6.92 -29.19
C GLU A 295 -6.25 -7.79 -28.02
N GLU A 296 -7.01 -8.86 -27.75
CA GLU A 296 -6.59 -9.88 -26.81
C GLU A 296 -5.14 -10.29 -27.16
N ILE A 297 -4.29 -10.44 -26.15
CA ILE A 297 -2.92 -11.00 -26.32
C ILE A 297 -3.01 -12.50 -26.70
N VAL A 298 -4.06 -12.92 -27.27
CA VAL A 298 -4.15 -14.19 -27.97
C VAL A 298 -3.57 -13.93 -29.35
N PRO A 299 -2.46 -14.54 -29.73
CA PRO A 299 -1.96 -14.39 -31.09
C PRO A 299 -3.12 -14.73 -32.00
N ASN A 300 -3.50 -13.77 -32.85
CA ASN A 300 -4.56 -13.97 -33.83
C ASN A 300 -4.32 -15.33 -34.50
N PRO A 301 -5.27 -16.28 -34.49
CA PRO A 301 -5.09 -17.59 -35.07
C PRO A 301 -4.59 -17.55 -36.50
N PHE A 302 -4.88 -16.47 -37.22
CA PHE A 302 -4.35 -16.20 -38.57
C PHE A 302 -2.85 -15.88 -38.57
N ASN A 303 -2.26 -15.39 -37.49
CA ASN A 303 -0.84 -15.13 -37.37
C ASN A 303 -0.03 -16.37 -36.93
N VAL A 304 -0.67 -17.38 -36.32
CA VAL A 304 -0.01 -18.59 -35.86
C VAL A 304 0.23 -19.59 -37.00
N GLY A 305 -0.30 -19.31 -38.17
CA GLY A 305 0.06 -20.05 -39.39
C GLY A 305 -0.31 -21.55 -39.43
N SER A 306 -1.17 -22.03 -38.51
CA SER A 306 -1.67 -23.40 -38.55
C SER A 306 -2.80 -23.47 -39.56
N GLY A 307 -2.49 -23.99 -40.74
CA GLY A 307 -3.44 -24.33 -41.79
C GLY A 307 -3.60 -23.33 -42.93
N LEU A 308 -2.90 -22.20 -42.94
CA LEU A 308 -2.91 -21.27 -44.06
C LEU A 308 -1.83 -21.61 -45.08
N ASN A 309 -2.16 -21.52 -46.37
CA ASN A 309 -1.20 -21.64 -47.45
C ASN A 309 -0.07 -20.63 -47.27
N TYR A 310 1.14 -21.02 -47.56
CA TYR A 310 2.37 -20.24 -47.36
C TYR A 310 2.32 -18.83 -48.02
N PHE A 311 1.49 -18.66 -49.04
CA PHE A 311 1.30 -17.41 -49.78
C PHE A 311 0.22 -16.50 -49.22
N GLU A 312 -0.62 -16.94 -48.29
CA GLU A 312 -1.66 -16.17 -47.62
C GLU A 312 -1.28 -15.68 -46.24
N ARG A 313 -0.04 -15.89 -45.83
CA ARG A 313 0.51 -15.30 -44.63
C ARG A 313 0.62 -13.80 -44.84
N VAL A 314 -0.26 -13.07 -44.23
CA VAL A 314 -0.13 -11.61 -44.12
C VAL A 314 1.00 -11.32 -43.13
N VAL A 315 2.22 -11.21 -43.69
CA VAL A 315 3.45 -10.93 -42.91
C VAL A 315 3.40 -9.55 -42.24
N ASP A 316 2.48 -8.69 -42.62
CA ASP A 316 2.34 -7.33 -42.15
C ASP A 316 1.56 -7.18 -40.81
N LEU A 317 0.98 -8.27 -40.30
CA LEU A 317 0.41 -8.32 -38.95
C LEU A 317 1.38 -8.98 -37.98
N SER A 318 2.65 -8.65 -38.06
CA SER A 318 3.58 -8.96 -36.98
C SER A 318 3.08 -8.25 -35.71
N ILE A 319 2.99 -9.01 -34.62
CA ILE A 319 2.81 -8.45 -33.28
C ILE A 319 3.93 -7.43 -33.08
N SER A 320 3.64 -6.16 -33.36
CA SER A 320 4.58 -5.11 -33.06
C SER A 320 4.71 -5.07 -31.53
N PRO A 321 5.90 -5.19 -30.95
CA PRO A 321 6.10 -4.98 -29.53
C PRO A 321 5.56 -3.61 -29.07
N GLU A 322 5.48 -2.67 -29.97
CA GLU A 322 4.93 -1.34 -29.79
C GLU A 322 3.41 -1.38 -29.52
N ASN A 323 2.65 -2.17 -30.29
CA ASN A 323 1.22 -2.33 -30.06
C ASN A 323 0.92 -3.06 -28.74
N PHE A 324 1.76 -4.00 -28.34
CA PHE A 324 1.65 -4.68 -27.06
C PHE A 324 1.76 -3.70 -25.87
N LEU A 325 2.63 -2.69 -25.97
CA LEU A 325 2.81 -1.66 -24.95
C LEU A 325 1.60 -0.70 -24.84
N TYR A 326 0.75 -0.62 -25.85
CA TYR A 326 -0.39 0.28 -25.92
C TYR A 326 -1.74 -0.40 -25.65
N THR A 327 -1.75 -1.71 -25.38
CA THR A 327 -2.97 -2.45 -25.07
C THR A 327 -3.47 -2.14 -23.66
N LYS A 328 -4.78 -2.28 -23.45
CA LYS A 328 -5.42 -2.12 -22.14
C LYS A 328 -5.14 -3.27 -21.17
N THR A 329 -4.43 -4.30 -21.57
CA THR A 329 -4.06 -5.45 -20.74
C THR A 329 -3.38 -5.03 -19.44
N TYR A 330 -2.55 -3.98 -19.49
CA TYR A 330 -1.92 -3.39 -18.31
C TYR A 330 -2.69 -2.17 -17.77
N GLY A 331 -3.98 -2.05 -18.08
CA GLY A 331 -4.82 -0.93 -17.69
C GLY A 331 -4.71 0.27 -18.62
N SER A 332 -5.66 1.18 -18.51
CA SER A 332 -5.73 2.42 -19.30
C SER A 332 -4.79 3.48 -18.78
N ALA A 333 -4.31 4.35 -19.66
CA ALA A 333 -3.65 5.60 -19.28
C ALA A 333 -4.70 6.72 -19.14
N PRO A 334 -4.58 7.62 -18.17
CA PRO A 334 -5.47 8.78 -18.09
C PRO A 334 -5.26 9.70 -19.30
N SER A 335 -6.37 10.16 -19.90
CA SER A 335 -6.34 11.02 -21.06
C SER A 335 -7.40 12.12 -20.99
N ASN A 336 -7.04 13.36 -21.31
CA ASN A 336 -7.93 14.53 -21.34
C ASN A 336 -8.83 14.65 -20.10
N THR A 337 -8.28 14.35 -18.92
CA THR A 337 -9.01 14.32 -17.65
C THR A 337 -8.19 14.92 -16.52
N THR A 338 -8.88 15.32 -15.44
CA THR A 338 -8.23 15.70 -14.19
C THR A 338 -8.55 14.64 -13.14
N LEU A 339 -7.52 13.99 -12.63
CA LEU A 339 -7.66 13.03 -11.54
C LEU A 339 -7.62 13.75 -10.21
N THR A 340 -8.62 13.50 -9.38
CA THR A 340 -8.63 13.90 -7.98
C THR A 340 -8.19 12.71 -7.14
N VAL A 341 -7.04 12.83 -6.49
CA VAL A 341 -6.45 11.82 -5.63
C VAL A 341 -6.69 12.22 -4.19
N GLN A 342 -7.40 11.38 -3.43
CA GLN A 342 -7.56 11.51 -1.99
C GLN A 342 -6.68 10.46 -1.31
N TYR A 343 -5.89 10.88 -0.35
CA TYR A 343 -4.96 10.03 0.37
C TYR A 343 -4.80 10.49 1.80
N ALA A 344 -4.44 9.56 2.69
CA ALA A 344 -4.13 9.82 4.08
C ALA A 344 -2.63 10.01 4.27
N ILE A 345 -2.27 11.04 5.02
CA ILE A 345 -0.90 11.30 5.45
C ILE A 345 -0.83 11.33 6.98
N GLY A 346 0.36 11.18 7.52
CA GLY A 346 0.60 11.22 8.96
C GLY A 346 1.17 9.89 9.44
N GLY A 347 0.61 9.40 10.51
CA GLY A 347 1.13 8.20 11.17
C GLY A 347 2.33 8.52 12.07
N GLY A 348 2.80 7.49 12.72
CA GLY A 348 3.96 7.59 13.58
C GLY A 348 3.63 7.57 15.07
N ILE A 349 4.69 7.66 15.87
CA ILE A 349 4.60 7.62 17.34
C ILE A 349 3.68 8.73 17.91
N PRO A 350 3.66 9.96 17.37
CA PRO A 350 2.78 11.01 17.88
C PRO A 350 1.30 10.69 17.82
N ASP A 351 0.89 9.82 16.89
CA ASP A 351 -0.51 9.44 16.72
C ASP A 351 -1.01 8.46 17.80
N ASN A 352 -0.12 7.94 18.64
CA ASN A 352 -0.49 7.09 19.79
C ASN A 352 -1.04 7.95 20.93
N VAL A 353 -2.22 8.51 20.73
CA VAL A 353 -2.86 9.42 21.70
C VAL A 353 -3.38 8.65 22.93
N SER A 354 -3.49 9.36 24.06
CA SER A 354 -3.98 8.79 25.33
C SER A 354 -5.49 8.46 25.27
N ALA A 355 -5.93 7.64 26.22
CA ALA A 355 -7.35 7.38 26.41
C ALA A 355 -8.12 8.67 26.70
N ASN A 356 -9.38 8.72 26.25
CA ASN A 356 -10.29 9.85 26.41
C ASN A 356 -9.82 11.18 25.80
N SER A 357 -8.95 11.12 24.78
CA SER A 357 -8.43 12.31 24.09
C SER A 357 -9.14 12.58 22.76
N ILE A 358 -9.74 11.57 22.12
CA ILE A 358 -10.47 11.71 20.86
C ILE A 358 -11.92 11.99 21.18
N THR A 359 -12.29 13.26 21.20
CA THR A 359 -13.62 13.68 21.67
C THR A 359 -14.39 14.55 20.67
N THR A 360 -13.74 15.02 19.63
CA THR A 360 -14.34 15.96 18.67
C THR A 360 -14.65 15.28 17.35
N ILE A 361 -15.88 15.41 16.86
CA ILE A 361 -16.25 14.99 15.49
C ILE A 361 -15.91 16.13 14.55
N SER A 362 -14.96 15.90 13.63
CA SER A 362 -14.53 16.91 12.65
C SER A 362 -15.36 16.86 11.37
N SER A 363 -15.76 15.66 10.94
CA SER A 363 -16.59 15.47 9.75
C SER A 363 -17.42 14.20 9.90
N ILE A 364 -18.67 14.26 9.47
CA ILE A 364 -19.60 13.14 9.51
C ILE A 364 -20.51 13.16 8.28
N ASN A 365 -20.76 12.01 7.72
CA ASN A 365 -21.77 11.80 6.67
C ASN A 365 -22.84 10.84 7.17
N VAL A 366 -24.06 11.36 7.38
CA VAL A 366 -25.19 10.59 7.87
C VAL A 366 -25.97 10.05 6.67
N LEU A 367 -26.06 8.72 6.58
CA LEU A 367 -26.76 8.01 5.49
C LEU A 367 -28.27 7.94 5.72
N THR A 368 -28.74 8.10 6.96
CA THR A 368 -30.17 8.09 7.28
C THR A 368 -30.82 9.38 6.77
N PRO A 369 -31.73 9.31 5.79
CA PRO A 369 -32.37 10.51 5.26
C PRO A 369 -33.41 11.06 6.25
N LEU A 370 -33.60 12.38 6.28
CA LEU A 370 -34.66 13.03 7.07
C LEU A 370 -36.07 12.49 6.64
N GLY A 371 -36.32 12.37 5.33
CA GLY A 371 -37.57 11.84 4.80
C GLY A 371 -38.83 12.48 5.42
N ALA A 372 -39.69 11.62 5.97
CA ALA A 372 -40.94 12.02 6.67
C ALA A 372 -40.77 12.14 8.19
N LEU A 373 -39.54 12.13 8.72
CA LEU A 373 -39.27 12.25 10.16
C LEU A 373 -39.49 13.69 10.63
N ASP A 374 -39.80 13.83 11.94
CA ASP A 374 -39.80 15.15 12.56
C ASP A 374 -38.39 15.74 12.54
N SER A 375 -38.26 16.92 11.95
CA SER A 375 -36.97 17.59 11.75
C SER A 375 -36.30 17.98 13.05
N THR A 376 -37.09 18.31 14.10
CA THR A 376 -36.57 18.73 15.40
C THR A 376 -35.91 17.52 16.09
N LEU A 377 -36.62 16.40 16.15
CA LEU A 377 -36.12 15.16 16.76
C LEU A 377 -34.95 14.59 15.97
N TYR A 378 -35.00 14.64 14.64
CA TYR A 378 -33.90 14.20 13.79
C TYR A 378 -32.63 15.02 14.04
N ASN A 379 -32.75 16.36 14.02
CA ASN A 379 -31.60 17.23 14.27
C ASN A 379 -31.06 17.09 15.70
N ALA A 380 -31.94 16.87 16.69
CA ALA A 380 -31.54 16.56 18.05
C ALA A 380 -30.73 15.24 18.11
N SER A 381 -31.19 14.20 17.41
CA SER A 381 -30.49 12.93 17.33
C SER A 381 -29.11 13.05 16.63
N VAL A 382 -29.02 13.81 15.55
CA VAL A 382 -27.74 14.11 14.88
C VAL A 382 -26.81 14.92 15.78
N GLY A 383 -27.35 15.98 16.44
CA GLY A 383 -26.57 16.83 17.33
C GLY A 383 -26.15 16.19 18.65
N SER A 384 -26.74 15.02 18.99
CA SER A 384 -26.40 14.27 20.20
C SER A 384 -25.21 13.33 20.01
N LEU A 385 -24.68 13.22 18.80
CA LEU A 385 -23.54 12.35 18.52
C LEU A 385 -22.30 12.80 19.28
N VAL A 386 -21.75 11.92 20.08
CA VAL A 386 -20.53 12.11 20.84
C VAL A 386 -19.63 10.89 20.64
N ILE A 387 -18.34 11.12 20.63
CA ILE A 387 -17.33 10.07 20.51
C ILE A 387 -16.35 10.12 21.67
N ASN A 388 -15.78 8.98 21.98
CA ASN A 388 -14.69 8.85 22.94
C ASN A 388 -13.83 7.61 22.63
N ASN A 389 -12.54 7.68 22.93
CA ASN A 389 -11.67 6.52 22.94
C ASN A 389 -11.42 6.08 24.37
N PRO A 390 -12.05 5.01 24.87
CA PRO A 390 -11.85 4.54 26.25
C PRO A 390 -10.44 3.98 26.48
N GLU A 391 -9.78 3.49 25.42
CA GLU A 391 -8.41 2.99 25.45
C GLU A 391 -7.48 3.90 24.63
N PRO A 392 -6.17 3.93 24.97
CA PRO A 392 -5.21 4.70 24.18
C PRO A 392 -5.05 4.12 22.77
N ALA A 393 -4.86 5.01 21.79
CA ALA A 393 -4.50 4.60 20.44
C ALA A 393 -3.12 3.93 20.41
N ARG A 394 -2.94 2.93 19.56
CA ARG A 394 -1.73 2.10 19.50
C ARG A 394 -1.37 1.75 18.06
N GLY A 395 -0.11 1.38 17.84
CA GLY A 395 0.37 0.87 16.55
C GLY A 395 0.94 1.93 15.62
N GLY A 396 0.96 3.21 16.05
CA GLY A 396 1.65 4.27 15.31
C GLY A 396 3.18 4.09 15.40
N ILE A 397 3.82 3.93 14.24
CA ILE A 397 5.27 3.74 14.10
C ILE A 397 5.78 4.73 13.07
N SER A 398 6.76 5.57 13.44
CA SER A 398 7.31 6.60 12.55
C SER A 398 8.33 6.06 11.55
N ASP A 399 9.05 5.03 11.93
CA ASP A 399 10.12 4.45 11.12
C ASP A 399 10.34 2.99 11.56
N LYS A 400 9.92 2.07 10.73
CA LYS A 400 10.13 0.64 11.01
C LYS A 400 11.62 0.29 10.88
N PRO A 401 12.19 -0.47 11.83
CA PRO A 401 13.53 -1.00 11.70
C PRO A 401 13.68 -1.87 10.45
N ILE A 402 14.84 -1.81 9.81
CA ILE A 402 15.11 -2.56 8.58
C ILE A 402 14.95 -4.08 8.77
N GLU A 403 15.32 -4.59 9.97
CA GLU A 403 15.18 -6.01 10.30
C GLU A 403 13.70 -6.44 10.32
N THR A 404 12.81 -5.60 10.85
CA THR A 404 11.38 -5.87 10.85
C THR A 404 10.83 -5.92 9.43
N LEU A 405 11.23 -4.97 8.58
CA LEU A 405 10.83 -4.96 7.16
C LEU A 405 11.35 -6.18 6.40
N ARG A 406 12.58 -6.63 6.73
CA ARG A 406 13.18 -7.83 6.13
C ARG A 406 12.40 -9.09 6.50
N GLU A 407 12.09 -9.25 7.78
CA GLU A 407 11.31 -10.39 8.27
C GLU A 407 9.89 -10.38 7.69
N GLU A 408 9.23 -9.23 7.64
CA GLU A 408 7.92 -9.10 7.00
C GLU A 408 7.97 -9.53 5.53
N ALA A 409 9.00 -9.12 4.77
CA ALA A 409 9.16 -9.48 3.37
C ALA A 409 9.41 -10.99 3.17
N ILE A 410 10.27 -11.60 4.01
CA ILE A 410 10.56 -13.04 3.97
C ILE A 410 9.28 -13.84 4.29
N ASN A 411 8.58 -13.46 5.33
CA ASN A 411 7.38 -14.16 5.78
C ASN A 411 6.24 -14.02 4.76
N HIS A 412 6.07 -12.82 4.17
CA HIS A 412 5.10 -12.63 3.09
C HIS A 412 5.39 -13.53 1.87
N PHE A 413 6.64 -13.60 1.46
CA PHE A 413 7.05 -14.49 0.37
C PHE A 413 6.82 -15.97 0.73
N ALA A 414 7.14 -16.38 1.96
CA ALA A 414 6.92 -17.75 2.43
C ALA A 414 5.43 -18.13 2.49
N SER A 415 4.53 -17.19 2.77
CA SER A 415 3.08 -17.41 2.82
C SER A 415 2.45 -17.62 1.43
N GLN A 416 3.17 -17.30 0.34
CA GLN A 416 2.70 -17.47 -1.05
C GLN A 416 1.31 -16.85 -1.31
N ASN A 417 1.02 -15.69 -0.74
CA ASN A 417 -0.27 -15.02 -0.81
C ASN A 417 -1.46 -15.86 -0.25
N ARG A 418 -1.20 -16.80 0.65
CA ARG A 418 -2.22 -17.58 1.37
C ARG A 418 -2.14 -17.30 2.86
N ALA A 419 -3.28 -17.25 3.52
CA ALA A 419 -3.37 -17.24 4.97
C ALA A 419 -4.09 -18.53 5.40
N VAL A 420 -3.36 -19.49 5.95
CA VAL A 420 -3.86 -20.80 6.40
C VAL A 420 -3.66 -20.96 7.91
N THR A 421 -2.54 -20.50 8.43
CA THR A 421 -2.21 -20.54 9.84
C THR A 421 -2.47 -19.19 10.50
N LYS A 422 -2.53 -19.17 11.84
CA LYS A 422 -2.64 -17.93 12.60
C LYS A 422 -1.48 -16.97 12.30
N ASP A 423 -0.28 -17.51 12.13
CA ASP A 423 0.93 -16.75 11.85
C ASP A 423 0.88 -16.09 10.46
N ASP A 424 0.28 -16.76 9.47
CA ASP A 424 0.04 -16.17 8.14
C ASP A 424 -0.87 -14.95 8.22
N TYR A 425 -1.89 -14.97 9.12
CA TYR A 425 -2.77 -13.82 9.34
C TYR A 425 -2.07 -12.68 10.10
N MET A 426 -1.06 -12.96 10.90
CA MET A 426 -0.30 -11.92 11.62
C MET A 426 0.69 -11.18 10.72
N VAL A 427 1.13 -11.81 9.64
CA VAL A 427 2.09 -11.25 8.66
C VAL A 427 1.39 -10.41 7.60
N ARG A 428 0.10 -10.60 7.39
CA ARG A 428 -0.72 -9.86 6.42
C ARG A 428 -1.48 -8.71 7.06
#